data_8bc233870c03314e125bfe01426b1515
#
_entry.id   8bc233870c03314e125bfe01426b1515
#
_cell.length_a   1.000
_cell.length_b   1.000
_cell.length_c   1.000
_cell.angle_alpha   90.00
_cell.angle_beta   90.00
_cell.angle_gamma   90.00
#
_symmetry.space_group_name_H-M   'P 1'
#
loop_
_entity.id
_entity.type
_entity.pdbx_description
1 polymer ?
#
loop_
_entity_poly.entity_id
_entity_poly.type
_entity_poly.pdbx_seq_one_letter_code
_entity_poly.pdbx_strand_id
1 'polypeptide(L)'
;MPKKVGIIDYKLSNIYSVYQACKFVGLKPELISKPSDFKSFDALIIPGVGSFPKAMENLKQQNLLDKIKEFAALNYPILGICLGMQLLFTLSYEIKKCKGLNLIKGKVIK
;
A
#
# COMPACT_ATOMS: atom_id res chain seq x y z
N MET A 1 -13.62 -19.16 7.67
CA MET A 1 -12.30 -19.08 7.05
C MET A 1 -11.70 -17.70 7.27
N PRO A 2 -10.46 -17.61 7.78
CA PRO A 2 -9.83 -16.30 7.92
C PRO A 2 -9.57 -15.66 6.55
N LYS A 3 -9.75 -14.34 6.49
CA LYS A 3 -9.47 -13.58 5.28
C LYS A 3 -7.97 -13.44 5.08
N LYS A 4 -7.51 -13.58 3.85
CA LYS A 4 -6.11 -13.40 3.48
C LYS A 4 -5.86 -11.95 3.13
N VAL A 5 -4.86 -11.35 3.79
CA VAL A 5 -4.53 -9.94 3.60
C VAL A 5 -3.07 -9.81 3.18
N GLY A 6 -2.83 -9.11 2.07
CA GLY A 6 -1.48 -8.80 1.64
C GLY A 6 -1.05 -7.46 2.22
N ILE A 7 0.12 -7.41 2.82
CA ILE A 7 0.69 -6.17 3.37
C ILE A 7 1.84 -5.75 2.47
N ILE A 8 1.71 -4.56 1.88
CA ILE A 8 2.74 -4.06 0.96
C ILE A 8 3.96 -3.62 1.75
N ASP A 9 5.08 -4.31 1.52
CA ASP A 9 6.36 -4.00 2.15
C ASP A 9 7.25 -3.28 1.13
N TYR A 10 7.25 -1.95 1.20
CA TYR A 10 8.07 -1.11 0.34
C TYR A 10 9.15 -0.37 1.14
N LYS A 11 9.52 -0.94 2.27
CA LYS A 11 10.66 -0.52 3.11
C LYS A 11 10.49 0.80 3.85
N LEU A 12 9.27 1.33 3.94
CA LEU A 12 8.96 2.59 4.64
C LEU A 12 7.87 2.40 5.69
N SER A 13 7.85 1.24 6.36
CA SER A 13 6.81 1.01 7.37
C SER A 13 7.28 0.05 8.45
N ASN A 14 6.60 0.10 9.58
CA ASN A 14 6.77 -0.90 10.63
C ASN A 14 5.90 -2.11 10.30
N ILE A 15 6.37 -2.94 9.41
CA ILE A 15 5.65 -4.11 8.91
C ILE A 15 5.26 -5.05 10.03
N TYR A 16 6.17 -5.24 10.99
CA TYR A 16 5.94 -6.21 12.06
C TYR A 16 4.68 -5.87 12.87
N SER A 17 4.51 -4.60 13.23
CA SER A 17 3.32 -4.18 14.00
C SER A 17 2.03 -4.43 13.24
N VAL A 18 2.01 -4.13 11.95
CA VAL A 18 0.84 -4.34 11.10
C VAL A 18 0.55 -5.83 10.96
N TYR A 19 1.59 -6.62 10.73
CA TYR A 19 1.47 -8.08 10.62
C TYR A 19 0.86 -8.68 11.88
N GLN A 20 1.38 -8.29 13.06
CA GLN A 20 0.86 -8.81 14.33
C GLN A 20 -0.57 -8.37 14.60
N ALA A 21 -0.89 -7.12 14.27
CA ALA A 21 -2.26 -6.62 14.44
C ALA A 21 -3.26 -7.42 13.60
N CYS A 22 -2.89 -7.74 12.36
CA CYS A 22 -3.72 -8.58 11.50
C CYS A 22 -3.96 -9.95 12.11
N LYS A 23 -2.91 -10.58 12.61
CA LYS A 23 -3.03 -11.89 13.26
C LYS A 23 -3.90 -11.81 14.50
N PHE A 24 -3.75 -10.74 15.28
CA PHE A 24 -4.51 -10.56 16.51
C PHE A 24 -6.01 -10.53 16.25
N VAL A 25 -6.44 -9.89 15.16
CA VAL A 25 -7.88 -9.81 14.84
C VAL A 25 -8.37 -10.97 13.98
N GLY A 26 -7.57 -12.00 13.80
CA GLY A 26 -7.99 -13.22 13.10
C GLY A 26 -7.81 -13.22 11.59
N LEU A 27 -7.07 -12.26 11.05
CA LEU A 27 -6.73 -12.25 9.63
C LEU A 27 -5.51 -13.13 9.36
N LYS A 28 -5.30 -13.46 8.10
CA LYS A 28 -4.13 -14.23 7.68
C LYS A 28 -3.24 -13.33 6.82
N PRO A 29 -2.26 -12.65 7.42
CA PRO A 29 -1.41 -11.70 6.69
C PRO A 29 -0.25 -12.37 5.98
N GLU A 30 0.12 -11.82 4.82
CA GLU A 30 1.34 -12.19 4.10
C GLU A 30 1.98 -10.91 3.59
N LEU A 31 3.32 -10.87 3.59
CA LEU A 31 4.04 -9.70 3.11
C LEU A 31 4.20 -9.74 1.60
N ILE A 32 4.08 -8.58 0.96
CA ILE A 32 4.26 -8.42 -0.48
C ILE A 32 5.40 -7.43 -0.71
N SER A 33 6.54 -7.91 -1.20
CA SER A 33 7.69 -7.06 -1.52
C SER A 33 8.09 -7.11 -2.99
N LYS A 34 7.48 -8.00 -3.77
CA LYS A 34 7.75 -8.16 -5.21
C LYS A 34 6.48 -8.65 -5.91
N PRO A 35 6.38 -8.49 -7.24
CA PRO A 35 5.15 -8.87 -7.96
C PRO A 35 4.74 -10.32 -7.77
N SER A 36 5.70 -11.23 -7.68
CA SER A 36 5.39 -12.66 -7.51
C SER A 36 4.78 -13.00 -6.14
N ASP A 37 4.83 -12.07 -5.19
CA ASP A 37 4.19 -12.28 -3.88
C ASP A 37 2.68 -12.07 -3.94
N PHE A 38 2.15 -11.46 -5.00
CA PHE A 38 0.71 -11.30 -5.16
C PHE A 38 0.07 -12.65 -5.40
N LYS A 39 -0.95 -12.94 -4.61
CA LYS A 39 -1.73 -14.17 -4.67
C LYS A 39 -3.21 -13.80 -4.59
N SER A 40 -4.05 -14.78 -4.35
CA SER A 40 -5.49 -14.52 -4.17
C SER A 40 -5.75 -13.94 -2.79
N PHE A 41 -5.52 -12.65 -2.64
CA PHE A 41 -5.81 -11.94 -1.39
C PHE A 41 -7.23 -11.40 -1.39
N ASP A 42 -7.83 -11.33 -0.21
CA ASP A 42 -9.15 -10.70 -0.04
C ASP A 42 -9.05 -9.19 0.08
N ALA A 43 -7.89 -8.69 0.52
CA ALA A 43 -7.65 -7.26 0.70
C ALA A 43 -6.15 -6.97 0.74
N LEU A 44 -5.80 -5.71 0.53
CA LEU A 44 -4.42 -5.23 0.70
C LEU A 44 -4.38 -4.17 1.79
N ILE A 45 -3.25 -4.12 2.50
CA ILE A 45 -2.94 -3.02 3.40
C ILE A 45 -1.68 -2.35 2.88
N ILE A 46 -1.73 -1.03 2.75
CA ILE A 46 -0.58 -0.22 2.38
C ILE A 46 -0.23 0.65 3.58
N PRO A 47 0.68 0.21 4.45
CA PRO A 47 1.14 1.02 5.56
C PRO A 47 2.23 1.97 5.09
N GLY A 48 2.71 2.84 5.95
CA GLY A 48 3.89 3.63 5.61
C GLY A 48 4.09 4.83 6.49
N VAL A 49 5.35 5.21 6.62
CA VAL A 49 5.78 6.44 7.27
C VAL A 49 6.90 7.04 6.41
N GLY A 50 7.04 8.36 6.44
CA GLY A 50 8.10 9.04 5.71
C GLY A 50 7.58 9.85 4.54
N SER A 51 8.40 9.97 3.50
CA SER A 51 8.10 10.89 2.40
C SER A 51 7.35 10.22 1.26
N PHE A 52 6.38 10.95 0.73
CA PHE A 52 5.58 10.52 -0.42
C PHE A 52 6.45 10.20 -1.65
N PRO A 53 7.41 11.07 -2.06
CA PRO A 53 8.24 10.76 -3.21
C PRO A 53 9.08 9.50 -3.04
N LYS A 54 9.64 9.29 -1.84
CA LYS A 54 10.45 8.10 -1.57
C LYS A 54 9.59 6.83 -1.64
N ALA A 55 8.37 6.91 -1.11
CA ALA A 55 7.45 5.79 -1.16
C ALA A 55 7.12 5.39 -2.59
N MET A 56 6.78 6.37 -3.45
CA MET A 56 6.48 6.10 -4.84
C MET A 56 7.68 5.55 -5.59
N GLU A 57 8.87 6.04 -5.28
CA GLU A 57 10.10 5.52 -5.85
C GLU A 57 10.32 4.06 -5.48
N ASN A 58 10.14 3.71 -4.20
CA ASN A 58 10.30 2.33 -3.74
C ASN A 58 9.30 1.39 -4.40
N LEU A 59 8.02 1.80 -4.47
CA LEU A 59 6.99 1.00 -5.12
C LEU A 59 7.32 0.77 -6.59
N LYS A 60 7.84 1.79 -7.25
CA LYS A 60 8.22 1.70 -8.67
C LYS A 60 9.40 0.74 -8.84
N GLN A 61 10.43 0.87 -8.00
CA GLN A 61 11.61 0.02 -8.07
C GLN A 61 11.29 -1.45 -7.79
N GLN A 62 10.34 -1.69 -6.90
CA GLN A 62 9.90 -3.05 -6.57
C GLN A 62 8.87 -3.60 -7.56
N ASN A 63 8.50 -2.81 -8.57
CA ASN A 63 7.52 -3.19 -9.60
C ASN A 63 6.14 -3.52 -9.02
N LEU A 64 5.74 -2.81 -7.97
CA LEU A 64 4.48 -3.05 -7.28
C LEU A 64 3.34 -2.14 -7.74
N LEU A 65 3.65 -1.02 -8.42
CA LEU A 65 2.62 -0.03 -8.79
C LEU A 65 1.50 -0.64 -9.61
N ASP A 66 1.84 -1.34 -10.68
CA ASP A 66 0.84 -1.91 -11.59
C ASP A 66 0.03 -2.98 -10.90
N LYS A 67 0.66 -3.80 -10.07
CA LYS A 67 -0.02 -4.86 -9.32
C LYS A 67 -1.05 -4.31 -8.36
N ILE A 68 -0.71 -3.22 -7.67
CA ILE A 68 -1.65 -2.56 -6.75
C ILE A 68 -2.82 -1.98 -7.54
N LYS A 69 -2.56 -1.35 -8.68
CA LYS A 69 -3.61 -0.78 -9.53
C LYS A 69 -4.51 -1.87 -10.09
N GLU A 70 -3.95 -2.99 -10.52
CA GLU A 70 -4.74 -4.13 -11.01
C GLU A 70 -5.65 -4.67 -9.92
N PHE A 71 -5.13 -4.79 -8.70
CA PHE A 71 -5.91 -5.25 -7.55
C PHE A 71 -7.08 -4.33 -7.28
N ALA A 72 -6.84 -3.02 -7.30
CA ALA A 72 -7.89 -2.02 -7.11
C ALA A 72 -8.95 -2.07 -8.23
N ALA A 73 -8.51 -2.28 -9.47
CA ALA A 73 -9.41 -2.36 -10.61
C ALA A 73 -10.36 -3.56 -10.52
N LEU A 74 -9.99 -4.60 -9.80
CA LEU A 74 -10.84 -5.75 -9.55
C LEU A 74 -11.82 -5.52 -8.39
N ASN A 75 -11.84 -4.30 -7.84
CA ASN A 75 -12.72 -3.87 -6.76
C ASN A 75 -12.50 -4.59 -5.42
N TYR A 76 -11.30 -5.10 -5.19
CA TYR A 76 -10.94 -5.62 -3.89
C TYR A 76 -10.56 -4.48 -2.93
N PRO A 77 -10.86 -4.62 -1.63
CA PRO A 77 -10.56 -3.56 -0.66
C PRO A 77 -9.06 -3.29 -0.49
N ILE A 78 -8.73 -2.01 -0.35
CA ILE A 78 -7.37 -1.57 -0.03
C ILE A 78 -7.47 -0.61 1.15
N LEU A 79 -6.71 -0.88 2.20
CA LEU A 79 -6.61 -0.01 3.38
C LEU A 79 -5.26 0.69 3.36
N GLY A 80 -5.27 2.02 3.22
CA GLY A 80 -4.05 2.82 3.35
C GLY A 80 -3.94 3.37 4.76
N ILE A 81 -2.77 3.26 5.36
CA ILE A 81 -2.51 3.72 6.73
C ILE A 81 -1.42 4.79 6.69
N CYS A 82 -1.69 5.97 7.24
CA CYS A 82 -0.74 7.09 7.28
C CYS A 82 -0.24 7.44 5.88
N LEU A 83 1.07 7.37 5.64
CA LEU A 83 1.63 7.61 4.31
C LEU A 83 0.97 6.72 3.25
N GLY A 84 0.68 5.47 3.58
CA GLY A 84 0.00 4.56 2.67
C GLY A 84 -1.36 5.08 2.21
N MET A 85 -2.10 5.75 3.11
CA MET A 85 -3.35 6.40 2.73
C MET A 85 -3.10 7.55 1.75
N GLN A 86 -2.08 8.36 2.01
CA GLN A 86 -1.75 9.49 1.13
C GLN A 86 -1.39 9.03 -0.27
N LEU A 87 -0.73 7.88 -0.40
CA LEU A 87 -0.32 7.34 -1.70
C LEU A 87 -1.49 7.00 -2.61
N LEU A 88 -2.69 6.82 -2.06
CA LEU A 88 -3.89 6.49 -2.85
C LEU A 88 -4.35 7.65 -3.72
N PHE A 89 -3.95 8.87 -3.39
CA PHE A 89 -4.42 10.07 -4.08
C PHE A 89 -3.70 10.32 -5.39
N THR A 90 -4.19 11.29 -6.16
CA THR A 90 -3.65 11.61 -7.48
C THR A 90 -2.21 12.09 -7.38
N LEU A 91 -1.92 13.00 -6.44
CA LEU A 91 -0.59 13.57 -6.31
C LEU A 91 -0.41 14.23 -4.93
N SER A 92 0.83 14.55 -4.61
CA SER A 92 1.20 15.25 -3.39
C SER A 92 2.07 16.46 -3.69
N TYR A 93 1.89 17.52 -2.92
CA TYR A 93 2.70 18.73 -2.97
C TYR A 93 3.51 18.96 -1.70
N GLU A 94 3.51 18.01 -0.76
CA GLU A 94 4.13 18.23 0.55
C GLU A 94 5.61 18.59 0.47
N ILE A 95 6.36 17.86 -0.34
CA ILE A 95 7.81 18.08 -0.51
C ILE A 95 8.07 18.67 -1.90
N LYS A 96 7.55 17.99 -2.91
CA LYS A 96 7.59 18.40 -4.30
C LYS A 96 6.39 17.80 -4.99
N LYS A 97 6.02 18.30 -6.15
CA LYS A 97 4.93 17.70 -6.92
C LYS A 97 5.30 16.26 -7.29
N CYS A 98 4.53 15.31 -6.82
CA CYS A 98 4.78 13.89 -7.04
C CYS A 98 3.47 13.16 -7.24
N LYS A 99 3.39 12.37 -8.30
CA LYS A 99 2.19 11.58 -8.62
C LYS A 99 2.07 10.39 -7.69
N GLY A 100 0.85 10.12 -7.21
CA GLY A 100 0.54 8.94 -6.41
C GLY A 100 -0.09 7.85 -7.24
N LEU A 101 -0.77 6.93 -6.55
CA LEU A 101 -1.42 5.79 -7.20
C LEU A 101 -2.67 6.18 -7.97
N ASN A 102 -3.24 7.34 -7.67
CA ASN A 102 -4.43 7.86 -8.33
C ASN A 102 -5.64 6.90 -8.26
N LEU A 103 -5.80 6.25 -7.12
CA LEU A 103 -6.98 5.43 -6.86
C LEU A 103 -8.12 6.27 -6.30
N ILE A 104 -7.80 7.38 -5.66
CA ILE A 104 -8.74 8.37 -5.15
C ILE A 104 -8.32 9.71 -5.72
N LYS A 105 -9.24 10.40 -6.41
CA LYS A 105 -8.92 11.72 -6.97
C LYS A 105 -8.76 12.74 -5.86
N GLY A 106 -7.69 13.51 -5.94
CA GLY A 106 -7.39 14.55 -4.95
C GLY A 106 -5.91 14.76 -4.79
N LYS A 107 -5.57 15.66 -3.89
CA LYS A 107 -4.18 16.06 -3.63
C LYS A 107 -3.86 16.00 -2.16
N VAL A 108 -2.60 15.71 -1.85
CA VAL A 108 -2.06 15.84 -0.49
C VAL A 108 -1.34 17.19 -0.44
N ILE A 109 -1.74 18.03 0.49
CA ILE A 109 -1.14 19.37 0.66
C ILE A 109 -0.57 19.49 2.06
N LYS A 110 0.35 20.45 2.18
CA LYS A 110 1.03 20.71 3.44
C LYS A 110 0.11 21.39 4.46
#